data_59aeb09e8d62c66f123ee3c7c19fb2ec
#
_entry.id   59aeb09e8d62c66f123ee3c7c19fb2ec
#
_cell.length_a   1.000
_cell.length_b   1.000
_cell.length_c   1.000
_cell.angle_alpha   90.00
_cell.angle_beta   90.00
_cell.angle_gamma   90.00
#
_symmetry.space_group_name_H-M   'P 1'
#
loop_
_entity.id
_entity.type
_entity.pdbx_description
1 polymer ?
#
loop_
_entity_poly.entity_id
_entity_poly.type
_entity_poly.pdbx_seq_one_letter_code
_entity_poly.pdbx_strand_id
1 'polypeptide(L)'
;VKAWKEKVVIPTYEVGKPEKNPIFLEKRVYQGSSGVVYPYPVIESMSDEKVDKEYDAIFIENEYIKVMILPELGGRVQMAYDKIKQRHFIYYNHVIKPALVGLAGPWISGGIEFNWPQHHRPSTYMPVDTAVEENADGSVTVWVNEMERMFHQKGMAGFTLRPGHAFLEIKGVLYY
;
A
#
# COMPACT_ATOMS: atom_id res chain seq x y z
N VAL A 1 2.27 -21.99 6.73
CA VAL A 1 2.03 -20.67 6.13
C VAL A 1 2.23 -20.78 4.62
N LYS A 2 1.42 -20.10 3.86
CA LYS A 2 1.55 -20.03 2.40
C LYS A 2 1.38 -18.59 1.93
N ALA A 3 2.06 -18.25 0.84
CA ALA A 3 1.86 -17.02 0.10
C ALA A 3 1.66 -17.31 -1.38
N TRP A 4 0.85 -16.51 -2.06
CA TRP A 4 0.61 -16.66 -3.50
C TRP A 4 0.20 -15.32 -4.12
N LYS A 5 0.34 -15.25 -5.45
CA LYS A 5 -0.14 -14.14 -6.25
C LYS A 5 -1.46 -14.52 -6.90
N GLU A 6 -2.40 -13.59 -6.94
CA GLU A 6 -3.72 -13.81 -7.50
C GLU A 6 -4.29 -12.49 -8.04
N LYS A 7 -5.01 -12.58 -9.16
CA LYS A 7 -5.79 -11.45 -9.67
C LYS A 7 -7.06 -11.29 -8.84
N VAL A 8 -7.35 -10.07 -8.40
CA VAL A 8 -8.58 -9.71 -7.69
C VAL A 8 -9.27 -8.56 -8.40
N VAL A 9 -10.59 -8.62 -8.47
CA VAL A 9 -11.40 -7.52 -9.02
C VAL A 9 -11.95 -6.71 -7.86
N ILE A 10 -11.63 -5.42 -7.84
CA ILE A 10 -12.13 -4.49 -6.81
C ILE A 10 -12.80 -3.32 -7.51
N PRO A 11 -14.05 -2.99 -7.14
CA PRO A 11 -14.71 -1.79 -7.64
C PRO A 11 -13.86 -0.56 -7.33
N THR A 12 -13.59 0.25 -8.34
CA THR A 12 -12.61 1.34 -8.25
C THR A 12 -13.14 2.60 -8.91
N TYR A 13 -12.91 3.73 -8.26
CA TYR A 13 -12.99 5.05 -8.87
C TYR A 13 -11.58 5.42 -9.32
N GLU A 14 -11.35 5.43 -10.61
CA GLU A 14 -10.01 5.62 -11.17
C GLU A 14 -9.54 7.06 -11.02
N VAL A 15 -8.24 7.23 -10.83
CA VAL A 15 -7.60 8.55 -10.83
C VAL A 15 -7.36 9.04 -12.24
N GLY A 16 -7.28 10.37 -12.39
CA GLY A 16 -6.93 11.00 -13.65
C GLY A 16 -5.46 10.81 -14.01
N LYS A 17 -5.09 11.35 -15.17
CA LYS A 17 -3.69 11.33 -15.62
C LYS A 17 -2.82 12.22 -14.75
N PRO A 18 -1.57 11.83 -14.47
CA PRO A 18 -0.61 12.70 -13.81
C PRO A 18 -0.38 13.98 -14.60
N GLU A 19 -0.19 15.09 -13.88
CA GLU A 19 0.20 16.35 -14.48
C GLU A 19 1.57 16.22 -15.18
N LYS A 20 1.67 16.75 -16.39
CA LYS A 20 2.89 16.66 -17.20
C LYS A 20 3.98 17.62 -16.76
N ASN A 21 3.57 18.77 -16.21
CA ASN A 21 4.51 19.78 -15.74
C ASN A 21 4.96 19.44 -14.32
N PRO A 22 6.26 19.53 -14.02
CA PRO A 22 6.73 19.28 -12.67
C PRO A 22 6.23 20.37 -11.71
N ILE A 23 5.84 19.94 -10.50
CA ILE A 23 5.42 20.83 -9.43
C ILE A 23 6.53 20.87 -8.40
N PHE A 24 7.22 22.02 -8.31
CA PHE A 24 8.31 22.25 -7.37
C PHE A 24 7.83 22.69 -6.00
N LEU A 25 6.67 23.33 -5.94
CA LEU A 25 6.05 23.79 -4.70
C LEU A 25 4.54 23.58 -4.78
N GLU A 26 4.06 22.70 -3.95
CA GLU A 26 2.62 22.45 -3.79
C GLU A 26 2.10 23.28 -2.61
N LYS A 27 1.06 24.06 -2.84
CA LYS A 27 0.46 24.92 -1.81
C LYS A 27 -0.56 24.20 -0.93
N ARG A 28 -0.98 23.02 -1.32
CA ARG A 28 -1.85 22.18 -0.50
C ARG A 28 -1.04 21.54 0.63
N VAL A 29 -1.00 22.22 1.76
CA VAL A 29 -0.28 21.71 2.93
C VAL A 29 -1.26 20.99 3.85
N TYR A 30 -1.07 19.69 4.00
CA TYR A 30 -1.86 18.87 4.88
C TYR A 30 -1.01 18.35 6.03
N GLN A 31 -1.53 18.43 7.24
CA GLN A 31 -0.98 17.75 8.41
C GLN A 31 0.54 17.96 8.59
N GLY A 32 1.01 19.17 8.31
CA GLY A 32 2.41 19.54 8.49
C GLY A 32 3.37 19.04 7.42
N SER A 33 2.88 18.54 6.27
CA SER A 33 3.75 18.19 5.16
C SER A 33 4.46 19.40 4.58
N SER A 34 5.60 19.21 3.91
CA SER A 34 6.34 20.28 3.23
C SER A 34 5.61 20.86 2.03
N GLY A 35 4.68 20.13 1.46
CA GLY A 35 4.01 20.49 0.21
C GLY A 35 4.87 20.34 -1.05
N VAL A 36 6.12 19.95 -0.93
CA VAL A 36 7.04 19.73 -2.05
C VAL A 36 7.08 18.24 -2.39
N VAL A 37 6.79 17.90 -3.65
CA VAL A 37 6.71 16.51 -4.09
C VAL A 37 7.56 16.20 -5.33
N TYR A 38 8.24 17.18 -5.89
CA TYR A 38 9.15 16.94 -7.02
C TYR A 38 10.21 15.87 -6.66
N PRO A 39 10.50 14.88 -7.50
CA PRO A 39 10.05 14.71 -8.88
C PRO A 39 8.80 13.82 -9.08
N TYR A 40 7.99 13.59 -8.06
CA TYR A 40 6.76 12.84 -8.24
C TYR A 40 5.72 13.62 -9.03
N PRO A 41 5.02 12.99 -10.00
CA PRO A 41 3.90 13.61 -10.68
C PRO A 41 2.72 13.80 -9.73
N VAL A 42 1.95 14.88 -9.93
CA VAL A 42 0.75 15.15 -9.15
C VAL A 42 -0.49 14.77 -9.95
N ILE A 43 -1.44 14.12 -9.28
CA ILE A 43 -2.74 13.78 -9.83
C ILE A 43 -3.78 14.66 -9.14
N GLU A 44 -4.59 15.39 -9.93
CA GLU A 44 -5.54 16.37 -9.42
C GLU A 44 -6.99 16.04 -9.72
N SER A 45 -7.26 14.88 -10.28
CA SER A 45 -8.62 14.47 -10.62
C SER A 45 -8.84 12.98 -10.34
N MET A 46 -10.09 12.62 -10.15
CA MET A 46 -10.56 11.24 -10.07
C MET A 46 -11.95 11.15 -10.70
N SER A 47 -12.30 9.96 -11.17
CA SER A 47 -13.61 9.69 -11.74
C SER A 47 -14.69 9.60 -10.67
N ASP A 48 -15.90 10.04 -11.02
CA ASP A 48 -17.11 9.79 -10.23
C ASP A 48 -17.79 8.47 -10.64
N GLU A 49 -17.29 7.81 -11.67
CA GLU A 49 -17.80 6.52 -12.13
C GLU A 49 -16.99 5.37 -11.54
N LYS A 50 -17.71 4.42 -10.96
CA LYS A 50 -17.14 3.20 -10.41
C LYS A 50 -17.05 2.14 -11.50
N VAL A 51 -15.86 1.54 -11.66
CA VAL A 51 -15.60 0.46 -12.60
C VAL A 51 -14.97 -0.73 -11.87
N ASP A 52 -15.22 -1.93 -12.38
CA ASP A 52 -14.53 -3.12 -11.90
C ASP A 52 -13.11 -3.13 -12.44
N LYS A 53 -12.13 -3.09 -11.55
CA LYS A 53 -10.72 -3.07 -11.91
C LYS A 53 -10.00 -4.28 -11.35
N GLU A 54 -9.19 -4.91 -12.18
CA GLU A 54 -8.34 -6.02 -11.79
C GLU A 54 -7.03 -5.50 -11.20
N TYR A 55 -6.63 -6.09 -10.06
CA TYR A 55 -5.36 -5.83 -9.38
C TYR A 55 -4.58 -7.11 -9.20
N ASP A 56 -3.26 -7.02 -9.29
CA ASP A 56 -2.38 -8.06 -8.79
C ASP A 56 -2.34 -7.98 -7.27
N ALA A 57 -2.75 -9.05 -6.59
CA ALA A 57 -2.69 -9.15 -5.14
C ALA A 57 -1.68 -10.21 -4.71
N ILE A 58 -1.06 -9.99 -3.56
CA ILE A 58 -0.28 -11.01 -2.87
C ILE A 58 -1.06 -11.38 -1.60
N PHE A 59 -1.38 -12.65 -1.49
CA PHE A 59 -1.97 -13.20 -0.27
C PHE A 59 -0.92 -13.90 0.58
N ILE A 60 -1.08 -13.78 1.89
CA ILE A 60 -0.34 -14.56 2.86
C ILE A 60 -1.33 -15.10 3.90
N GLU A 61 -1.25 -16.39 4.19
CA GLU A 61 -2.24 -17.08 5.01
C GLU A 61 -1.60 -18.16 5.88
N ASN A 62 -2.09 -18.25 7.11
CA ASN A 62 -1.89 -19.39 7.99
C ASN A 62 -3.24 -19.92 8.49
N GLU A 63 -3.25 -20.77 9.51
CA GLU A 63 -4.46 -21.35 10.08
C GLU A 63 -5.42 -20.32 10.68
N TYR A 64 -4.93 -19.15 11.10
CA TYR A 64 -5.70 -18.13 11.81
C TYR A 64 -6.02 -16.89 10.99
N ILE A 65 -5.10 -16.46 10.12
CA ILE A 65 -5.14 -15.17 9.47
C ILE A 65 -4.97 -15.29 7.96
N LYS A 66 -5.73 -14.49 7.21
CA LYS A 66 -5.54 -14.27 5.79
C LYS A 66 -5.36 -12.78 5.52
N VAL A 67 -4.30 -12.41 4.81
CA VAL A 67 -3.95 -11.02 4.50
C VAL A 67 -3.84 -10.84 2.99
N MET A 68 -4.34 -9.73 2.49
CA MET A 68 -4.20 -9.31 1.09
C MET A 68 -3.39 -8.02 1.01
N ILE A 69 -2.33 -8.04 0.20
CA ILE A 69 -1.43 -6.94 -0.06
C ILE A 69 -1.60 -6.51 -1.51
N LEU A 70 -1.68 -5.20 -1.77
CA LEU A 70 -1.80 -4.65 -3.11
C LEU A 70 -0.52 -3.92 -3.53
N PRO A 71 0.36 -4.56 -4.30
CA PRO A 71 1.61 -3.94 -4.77
C PRO A 71 1.40 -2.69 -5.60
N GLU A 72 0.35 -2.64 -6.42
CA GLU A 72 0.04 -1.50 -7.29
C GLU A 72 -0.38 -0.25 -6.54
N LEU A 73 -0.83 -0.40 -5.30
CA LEU A 73 -1.30 0.69 -4.45
C LEU A 73 -0.38 0.88 -3.23
N GLY A 74 0.89 1.11 -3.50
CA GLY A 74 1.90 1.40 -2.47
C GLY A 74 2.30 0.21 -1.61
N GLY A 75 1.94 -1.02 -1.97
CA GLY A 75 2.22 -2.21 -1.18
C GLY A 75 1.43 -2.27 0.13
N ARG A 76 0.28 -1.62 0.19
CA ARG A 76 -0.58 -1.59 1.37
C ARG A 76 -1.14 -2.96 1.71
N VAL A 77 -1.36 -3.19 2.99
CA VAL A 77 -2.26 -4.26 3.44
C VAL A 77 -3.69 -3.77 3.21
N GLN A 78 -4.38 -4.37 2.25
CA GLN A 78 -5.75 -3.98 1.91
C GLN A 78 -6.77 -4.68 2.79
N MET A 79 -6.50 -5.93 3.16
CA MET A 79 -7.41 -6.78 3.93
C MET A 79 -6.60 -7.63 4.90
N ALA A 80 -7.10 -7.75 6.14
CA ALA A 80 -6.60 -8.71 7.12
C ALA A 80 -7.77 -9.33 7.87
N TYR A 81 -7.93 -10.62 7.70
CA TYR A 81 -9.09 -11.37 8.16
C TYR A 81 -8.72 -12.41 9.22
N ASP A 82 -9.42 -12.36 10.35
CA ASP A 82 -9.35 -13.36 11.41
C ASP A 82 -10.32 -14.51 11.08
N LYS A 83 -9.78 -15.66 10.74
CA LYS A 83 -10.53 -16.84 10.32
C LYS A 83 -11.32 -17.49 11.47
N ILE A 84 -10.84 -17.32 12.69
CA ILE A 84 -11.49 -17.92 13.89
C ILE A 84 -12.69 -17.07 14.30
N LYS A 85 -12.51 -15.76 14.40
CA LYS A 85 -13.58 -14.83 14.76
C LYS A 85 -14.45 -14.41 13.56
N GLN A 86 -14.09 -14.86 12.36
CA GLN A 86 -14.78 -14.56 11.11
C GLN A 86 -15.03 -13.06 10.90
N ARG A 87 -13.99 -12.24 11.13
CA ARG A 87 -14.05 -10.79 10.98
C ARG A 87 -12.74 -10.20 10.50
N HIS A 88 -12.82 -9.07 9.83
CA HIS A 88 -11.64 -8.24 9.56
C HIS A 88 -11.17 -7.58 10.85
N PHE A 89 -9.87 -7.61 11.11
CA PHE A 89 -9.28 -6.96 12.28
C PHE A 89 -8.61 -5.61 11.96
N ILE A 90 -8.60 -5.23 10.68
CA ILE A 90 -8.31 -3.87 10.21
C ILE A 90 -9.53 -3.36 9.43
N TYR A 91 -9.64 -2.03 9.29
CA TYR A 91 -10.72 -1.46 8.49
C TYR A 91 -10.56 -1.86 7.03
N TYR A 92 -11.52 -2.59 6.50
CA TYR A 92 -11.51 -3.10 5.13
C TYR A 92 -12.51 -2.37 4.25
N ASN A 93 -11.99 -1.60 3.27
CA ASN A 93 -12.80 -1.01 2.21
C ASN A 93 -12.97 -2.01 1.07
N HIS A 94 -14.21 -2.30 0.71
CA HIS A 94 -14.55 -3.15 -0.43
C HIS A 94 -14.46 -2.41 -1.77
N VAL A 95 -14.18 -1.11 -1.74
CA VAL A 95 -14.09 -0.22 -2.90
C VAL A 95 -12.81 0.60 -2.79
N ILE A 96 -12.09 0.75 -3.88
CA ILE A 96 -10.98 1.69 -3.98
C ILE A 96 -11.55 3.03 -4.41
N LYS A 97 -11.67 3.96 -3.46
CA LYS A 97 -12.13 5.33 -3.71
C LYS A 97 -11.11 6.33 -3.18
N PRO A 98 -10.24 6.84 -4.05
CA PRO A 98 -9.23 7.81 -3.63
C PRO A 98 -9.84 9.13 -3.17
N ALA A 99 -9.12 9.83 -2.28
CA ALA A 99 -9.31 11.24 -2.00
C ALA A 99 -8.02 11.99 -2.35
N LEU A 100 -8.13 13.22 -2.84
CA LEU A 100 -6.97 14.01 -3.24
C LEU A 100 -6.37 14.76 -2.03
N VAL A 101 -5.92 14.01 -1.04
CA VAL A 101 -5.35 14.53 0.22
C VAL A 101 -3.92 14.07 0.47
N GLY A 102 -3.39 13.20 -0.37
CA GLY A 102 -1.98 12.79 -0.32
C GLY A 102 -1.06 13.84 -0.92
N LEU A 103 0.25 13.72 -0.69
CA LEU A 103 1.24 14.67 -1.21
C LEU A 103 1.23 14.77 -2.73
N ALA A 104 1.14 13.65 -3.43
CA ALA A 104 1.05 13.61 -4.89
C ALA A 104 -0.40 13.50 -5.41
N GLY A 105 -1.38 13.66 -4.54
CA GLY A 105 -2.81 13.63 -4.85
C GLY A 105 -3.53 12.45 -4.21
N PRO A 106 -3.61 11.29 -4.87
CA PRO A 106 -4.45 10.20 -4.40
C PRO A 106 -4.00 9.56 -3.08
N TRP A 107 -4.97 9.30 -2.22
CA TRP A 107 -4.83 8.56 -0.99
C TRP A 107 -6.12 7.76 -0.77
N ILE A 108 -6.01 6.55 -0.24
CA ILE A 108 -7.18 5.73 0.12
C ILE A 108 -7.16 5.37 1.60
N SER A 109 -8.34 5.38 2.23
CA SER A 109 -8.51 5.01 3.63
C SER A 109 -8.59 3.50 3.82
N GLY A 110 -8.49 3.07 5.07
CA GLY A 110 -8.53 1.66 5.47
C GLY A 110 -7.21 0.93 5.21
N GLY A 111 -7.15 -0.32 5.64
CA GLY A 111 -5.94 -1.11 5.53
C GLY A 111 -4.79 -0.59 6.38
N ILE A 112 -3.57 -0.92 5.96
CA ILE A 112 -2.33 -0.42 6.57
C ILE A 112 -1.45 0.14 5.46
N GLU A 113 -1.06 1.41 5.57
CA GLU A 113 -0.04 2.02 4.72
C GLU A 113 1.23 2.30 5.52
N PHE A 114 2.35 2.46 4.83
CA PHE A 114 3.64 2.81 5.42
C PHE A 114 4.15 4.09 4.82
N ASN A 115 4.60 5.01 5.67
CA ASN A 115 4.97 6.35 5.27
C ASN A 115 6.47 6.61 5.48
N TRP A 116 7.15 6.94 4.39
CA TRP A 116 8.50 7.47 4.29
C TRP A 116 8.62 8.24 2.96
N PRO A 117 9.44 9.26 2.82
CA PRO A 117 10.22 9.96 3.84
C PRO A 117 9.35 10.85 4.73
N GLN A 118 8.10 11.05 4.36
CA GLN A 118 7.16 11.92 5.07
C GLN A 118 5.72 11.44 4.91
N HIS A 119 4.85 12.05 5.69
CA HIS A 119 3.42 11.82 5.83
C HIS A 119 2.71 11.51 4.51
N HIS A 120 1.87 10.46 4.49
CA HIS A 120 1.21 9.92 3.29
C HIS A 120 2.14 9.94 2.10
N ARG A 121 3.21 9.15 2.19
CA ARG A 121 4.32 9.21 1.24
C ARG A 121 3.86 9.45 -0.20
N PRO A 122 4.64 10.17 -1.03
CA PRO A 122 4.24 10.52 -2.41
C PRO A 122 3.83 9.31 -3.26
N SER A 123 4.42 8.14 -3.01
CA SER A 123 4.13 6.88 -3.70
C SER A 123 3.03 6.02 -3.07
N THR A 124 2.26 6.54 -2.13
CA THR A 124 1.21 5.72 -1.46
C THR A 124 0.17 5.13 -2.42
N TYR A 125 0.01 5.73 -3.59
CA TYR A 125 -0.88 5.27 -4.65
C TYR A 125 -0.13 4.86 -5.92
N MET A 126 1.11 4.37 -5.77
CA MET A 126 1.98 3.95 -6.87
C MET A 126 2.48 2.52 -6.68
N PRO A 127 2.85 1.82 -7.75
CA PRO A 127 3.42 0.48 -7.65
C PRO A 127 4.73 0.46 -6.86
N VAL A 128 4.94 -0.63 -6.14
CA VAL A 128 6.18 -0.93 -5.41
C VAL A 128 6.72 -2.30 -5.82
N ASP A 129 8.00 -2.53 -5.59
CA ASP A 129 8.61 -3.83 -5.78
C ASP A 129 8.26 -4.77 -4.63
N THR A 130 8.16 -6.06 -4.93
CA THR A 130 7.79 -7.09 -3.95
C THR A 130 8.70 -8.30 -4.03
N ALA A 131 8.89 -8.94 -2.88
CA ALA A 131 9.53 -10.25 -2.77
C ALA A 131 8.79 -11.11 -1.75
N VAL A 132 8.80 -12.42 -1.96
CA VAL A 132 8.28 -13.39 -1.00
C VAL A 132 9.48 -14.20 -0.50
N GLU A 133 9.63 -14.25 0.82
CA GLU A 133 10.70 -14.96 1.50
C GLU A 133 10.12 -16.08 2.36
N GLU A 134 10.51 -17.31 2.06
CA GLU A 134 10.20 -18.48 2.87
C GLU A 134 11.33 -18.70 3.87
N ASN A 135 11.01 -18.70 5.16
CA ASN A 135 11.99 -18.82 6.23
C ASN A 135 12.12 -20.27 6.72
N ALA A 136 13.30 -20.63 7.24
CA ALA A 136 13.59 -21.97 7.72
C ALA A 136 12.69 -22.44 8.88
N ASP A 137 12.09 -21.50 9.63
CA ASP A 137 11.16 -21.78 10.71
C ASP A 137 9.71 -21.99 10.25
N GLY A 138 9.49 -22.04 8.93
CA GLY A 138 8.17 -22.20 8.32
C GLY A 138 7.35 -20.91 8.23
N SER A 139 7.89 -19.79 8.70
CA SER A 139 7.26 -18.49 8.49
C SER A 139 7.47 -18.01 7.06
N VAL A 140 6.60 -17.12 6.59
CA VAL A 140 6.72 -16.49 5.27
C VAL A 140 6.61 -14.99 5.46
N THR A 141 7.50 -14.26 4.78
CA THR A 141 7.50 -12.79 4.76
C THR A 141 7.23 -12.30 3.35
N VAL A 142 6.27 -11.41 3.22
CA VAL A 142 6.07 -10.62 1.99
C VAL A 142 6.71 -9.26 2.20
N TRP A 143 7.71 -8.96 1.39
CA TRP A 143 8.40 -7.67 1.39
C TRP A 143 7.81 -6.76 0.34
N VAL A 144 7.60 -5.50 0.70
CA VAL A 144 7.29 -4.40 -0.22
C VAL A 144 8.37 -3.35 -0.06
N ASN A 145 8.87 -2.79 -1.17
CA ASN A 145 9.95 -1.82 -1.10
C ASN A 145 9.92 -0.84 -2.26
N GLU A 146 10.52 0.32 -2.04
CA GLU A 146 10.78 1.30 -3.07
C GLU A 146 12.03 2.12 -2.78
N MET A 147 12.62 2.66 -3.84
CA MET A 147 13.55 3.77 -3.76
C MET A 147 12.74 5.05 -3.96
N GLU A 148 12.54 5.85 -2.89
CA GLU A 148 11.81 7.08 -3.02
C GLU A 148 12.63 8.14 -3.78
N ARG A 149 11.93 8.98 -4.56
CA ARG A 149 12.57 9.81 -5.58
C ARG A 149 13.01 11.18 -5.10
N MET A 150 12.54 11.62 -3.92
CA MET A 150 12.83 12.96 -3.41
C MET A 150 14.20 13.02 -2.75
N PHE A 151 14.49 12.06 -1.88
CA PHE A 151 15.73 12.01 -1.08
C PHE A 151 16.56 10.75 -1.36
N HIS A 152 16.11 9.91 -2.29
CA HIS A 152 16.75 8.64 -2.68
C HIS A 152 16.92 7.66 -1.52
N GLN A 153 16.00 7.70 -0.58
CA GLN A 153 15.94 6.76 0.54
C GLN A 153 15.25 5.47 0.12
N LYS A 154 15.77 4.36 0.58
CA LYS A 154 15.11 3.07 0.37
C LYS A 154 14.27 2.72 1.59
N GLY A 155 12.98 2.52 1.37
CA GLY A 155 12.05 2.03 2.38
C GLY A 155 11.59 0.62 2.07
N MET A 156 11.51 -0.22 3.09
CA MET A 156 10.99 -1.59 3.00
C MET A 156 10.05 -1.85 4.16
N ALA A 157 8.95 -2.56 3.89
CA ALA A 157 8.11 -3.14 4.92
C ALA A 157 7.94 -4.63 4.66
N GLY A 158 8.15 -5.45 5.68
CA GLY A 158 7.97 -6.90 5.64
C GLY A 158 6.76 -7.30 6.48
N PHE A 159 5.91 -8.13 5.90
CA PHE A 159 4.74 -8.72 6.57
C PHE A 159 4.98 -10.20 6.76
N THR A 160 5.07 -10.64 8.00
CA THR A 160 5.41 -12.04 8.33
C THR A 160 4.26 -12.71 9.04
N LEU A 161 3.88 -13.89 8.54
CA LEU A 161 3.05 -14.84 9.27
C LEU A 161 3.89 -16.04 9.70
N ARG A 162 3.63 -16.53 10.92
CA ARG A 162 4.25 -17.72 11.50
C ARG A 162 3.24 -18.83 11.69
N PRO A 163 3.67 -20.09 11.57
CA PRO A 163 2.82 -21.22 11.98
C PRO A 163 2.38 -21.07 13.43
N GLY A 164 1.11 -21.33 13.72
CA GLY A 164 0.57 -21.31 15.08
C GLY A 164 0.36 -19.93 15.70
N HIS A 165 0.57 -18.82 14.96
CA HIS A 165 0.43 -17.47 15.48
C HIS A 165 -0.75 -16.71 14.87
N ALA A 166 -1.57 -16.11 15.72
CA ALA A 166 -2.75 -15.35 15.32
C ALA A 166 -2.48 -13.84 15.24
N PHE A 167 -1.31 -13.45 14.75
CA PHE A 167 -0.93 -12.06 14.53
C PHE A 167 -0.03 -11.90 13.31
N LEU A 168 -0.05 -10.72 12.72
CA LEU A 168 0.83 -10.31 11.63
C LEU A 168 2.00 -9.53 12.22
N GLU A 169 3.22 -10.00 12.02
CA GLU A 169 4.43 -9.23 12.34
C GLU A 169 4.72 -8.25 11.22
N ILE A 170 5.13 -7.06 11.59
CA ILE A 170 5.52 -6.02 10.65
C ILE A 170 6.92 -5.52 10.99
N LYS A 171 7.80 -5.53 9.98
CA LYS A 171 9.16 -5.01 10.09
C LYS A 171 9.37 -3.90 9.09
N GLY A 172 9.82 -2.75 9.57
CA GLY A 172 10.26 -1.63 8.71
C GLY A 172 11.78 -1.57 8.63
N VAL A 173 12.31 -1.27 7.44
CA VAL A 173 13.74 -1.03 7.22
C VAL A 173 13.88 0.21 6.36
N LEU A 174 14.68 1.17 6.82
CA LEU A 174 15.00 2.40 6.08
C LEU A 174 16.50 2.49 5.87
N TYR A 175 16.90 2.82 4.65
CA TYR A 175 18.30 3.09 4.28
C TYR A 175 18.40 4.56 3.84
N TYR A 176 19.36 5.26 4.41
CA TYR A 176 19.66 6.67 4.15
C TYR A 176 20.91 6.81 3.28
#